data_2d1d16fcbafcb422b2a2ef3551b389e4
#
_entry.id   2d1d16fcbafcb422b2a2ef3551b389e4
#
_cell.length_a   1.000
_cell.length_b   1.000
_cell.length_c   1.000
_cell.angle_alpha   90.00
_cell.angle_beta   90.00
_cell.angle_gamma   90.00
#
_symmetry.space_group_name_H-M   'P 1'
#
loop_
_entity.id
_entity.type
_entity.pdbx_description
1 polymer ?
#
loop_
_entity_poly.entity_id
_entity_poly.type
_entity_poly.pdbx_seq_one_letter_code
_entity_poly.pdbx_strand_id
1 'polypeptide(L)'
;MLEGTGSGEGHRGDEAGRVDCVRIVHWMRNALSHVPAKQRPAVTAMIKTIFAQESAADAHAQWNSVADALRERAPRLAELMDEAREDVLAYTAFPKEHWPQIASTNPLERLNGEIKRRCDVVGIFPCDRALLRLVGALLLEQNDEWAVSRRYMSLESLAALSDAPRIRLPGVAA
;
A
#
# COMPACT_ATOMS: atom_id res chain seq x y z
N MET A 1 -5.14 35.51 37.52
CA MET A 1 -4.78 34.21 38.06
C MET A 1 -5.87 33.23 37.72
N LEU A 2 -5.73 32.45 36.69
CA LEU A 2 -6.40 31.19 36.49
C LEU A 2 -5.64 30.47 35.36
N GLU A 3 -4.80 29.53 35.76
CA GLU A 3 -4.10 28.60 34.92
C GLU A 3 -5.11 27.57 34.36
N GLY A 4 -5.15 27.41 33.07
CA GLY A 4 -5.89 26.36 32.37
C GLY A 4 -4.93 25.49 31.61
N THR A 5 -4.41 24.46 32.28
CA THR A 5 -3.67 23.36 31.66
C THR A 5 -4.63 22.50 30.84
N GLY A 6 -4.64 22.70 29.55
CA GLY A 6 -5.32 21.84 28.58
C GLY A 6 -4.37 20.74 28.12
N SER A 7 -4.42 19.60 28.77
CA SER A 7 -3.79 18.36 28.33
C SER A 7 -4.44 17.90 27.01
N GLY A 8 -3.76 18.06 25.90
CA GLY A 8 -4.11 17.46 24.64
C GLY A 8 -3.81 15.95 24.68
N GLU A 9 -4.75 15.15 25.13
CA GLU A 9 -4.72 13.69 24.92
C GLU A 9 -4.90 13.42 23.42
N GLY A 10 -3.78 13.14 22.79
CA GLY A 10 -3.75 12.63 21.42
C GLY A 10 -4.54 11.32 21.35
N HIS A 11 -5.62 11.38 20.63
CA HIS A 11 -6.45 10.25 20.29
C HIS A 11 -5.62 9.27 19.45
N ARG A 12 -4.97 8.30 20.11
CA ARG A 12 -4.48 7.08 19.47
C ARG A 12 -5.67 6.17 19.21
N GLY A 13 -6.48 6.55 18.21
CA GLY A 13 -7.55 5.70 17.72
C GLY A 13 -6.95 4.62 16.84
N ASP A 14 -7.07 3.42 17.34
CA ASP A 14 -7.39 2.16 16.66
C ASP A 14 -6.96 2.06 15.16
N GLU A 15 -5.66 1.82 14.91
CA GLU A 15 -5.13 1.50 13.59
C GLU A 15 -5.13 -0.02 13.30
N ALA A 16 -5.82 -0.81 14.09
CA ALA A 16 -5.94 -2.25 13.91
C ALA A 16 -7.00 -2.58 12.85
N GLY A 17 -6.70 -2.40 11.57
CA GLY A 17 -7.60 -2.82 10.49
C GLY A 17 -7.28 -2.23 9.12
N ARG A 18 -6.34 -1.35 9.02
CA ARG A 18 -5.90 -0.82 7.74
C ARG A 18 -4.85 -1.76 7.16
N VAL A 19 -5.26 -2.60 6.23
CA VAL A 19 -4.33 -3.21 5.27
C VAL A 19 -3.90 -2.06 4.34
N ASP A 20 -3.07 -1.20 4.86
CA ASP A 20 -2.34 -0.27 4.03
C ASP A 20 -1.43 -1.16 3.18
N CYS A 21 -1.79 -1.36 1.92
CA CYS A 21 -0.88 -1.90 0.91
C CYS A 21 0.31 -0.97 0.89
N VAL A 22 1.30 -1.25 1.73
CA VAL A 22 2.54 -0.49 1.79
C VAL A 22 3.12 -0.57 0.41
N ARG A 23 3.11 0.53 -0.27
CA ARG A 23 3.58 0.64 -1.65
C ARG A 23 5.02 0.21 -1.68
N ILE A 24 5.30 -0.96 -2.23
CA ILE A 24 6.66 -1.51 -2.34
C ILE A 24 7.64 -0.44 -2.81
N VAL A 25 7.23 0.37 -3.79
CA VAL A 25 8.05 1.46 -4.34
C VAL A 25 8.35 2.54 -3.30
N HIS A 26 7.36 2.92 -2.50
CA HIS A 26 7.53 3.95 -1.46
C HIS A 26 8.36 3.43 -0.30
N TRP A 27 8.08 2.19 0.15
CA TRP A 27 8.88 1.53 1.16
C TRP A 27 10.33 1.39 0.70
N MET A 28 10.57 0.91 -0.52
CA MET A 28 11.92 0.77 -1.09
C MET A 28 12.64 2.11 -1.15
N ARG A 29 11.98 3.19 -1.54
CA ARG A 29 12.56 4.53 -1.56
C ARG A 29 12.95 4.99 -0.16
N ASN A 30 12.09 4.77 0.84
CA ASN A 30 12.38 5.07 2.24
C ASN A 30 13.55 4.22 2.74
N ALA A 31 13.51 2.91 2.54
CA ALA A 31 14.56 1.98 2.93
C ALA A 31 15.93 2.36 2.35
N LEU A 32 16.00 2.69 1.06
CA LEU A 32 17.22 3.12 0.39
C LEU A 32 17.74 4.50 0.84
N SER A 33 16.92 5.33 1.49
CA SER A 33 17.38 6.60 2.05
C SER A 33 18.40 6.41 3.19
N HIS A 34 18.32 5.26 3.88
CA HIS A 34 19.23 4.89 4.97
C HIS A 34 20.53 4.22 4.49
N VAL A 35 20.72 4.09 3.17
CA VAL A 35 21.90 3.46 2.57
C VAL A 35 22.74 4.50 1.84
N PRO A 36 24.08 4.48 1.99
CA PRO A 36 25.00 5.34 1.24
C PRO A 36 24.80 5.19 -0.27
N ALA A 37 24.88 6.29 -1.01
CA ALA A 37 24.58 6.33 -2.44
C ALA A 37 25.34 5.27 -3.27
N LYS A 38 26.60 5.02 -2.94
CA LYS A 38 27.44 4.02 -3.63
C LYS A 38 26.94 2.58 -3.46
N GLN A 39 26.26 2.27 -2.34
CA GLN A 39 25.79 0.93 -2.03
C GLN A 39 24.34 0.68 -2.47
N ARG A 40 23.58 1.75 -2.78
CA ARG A 40 22.16 1.65 -3.18
C ARG A 40 21.90 0.69 -4.34
N PRO A 41 22.71 0.66 -5.42
CA PRO A 41 22.45 -0.27 -6.51
C PRO A 41 22.53 -1.73 -6.09
N ALA A 42 23.53 -2.09 -5.28
CA ALA A 42 23.71 -3.45 -4.79
C ALA A 42 22.57 -3.86 -3.83
N VAL A 43 22.22 -2.98 -2.87
CA VAL A 43 21.12 -3.21 -1.94
C VAL A 43 19.78 -3.30 -2.69
N THR A 44 19.56 -2.46 -3.69
CA THR A 44 18.35 -2.52 -4.55
C THR A 44 18.26 -3.87 -5.26
N ALA A 45 19.37 -4.38 -5.80
CA ALA A 45 19.39 -5.68 -6.45
C ALA A 45 19.02 -6.81 -5.47
N MET A 46 19.58 -6.76 -4.25
CA MET A 46 19.25 -7.73 -3.19
C MET A 46 17.77 -7.68 -2.81
N ILE A 47 17.20 -6.50 -2.57
CA ILE A 47 15.79 -6.35 -2.21
C ILE A 47 14.88 -6.84 -3.36
N LYS A 48 15.23 -6.57 -4.62
CA LYS A 48 14.44 -7.02 -5.77
C LYS A 48 14.35 -8.55 -5.87
N THR A 49 15.31 -9.31 -5.36
CA THR A 49 15.23 -10.78 -5.35
C THR A 49 14.08 -11.30 -4.49
N ILE A 50 13.66 -10.55 -3.47
CA ILE A 50 12.52 -10.89 -2.62
C ILE A 50 11.22 -10.91 -3.45
N PHE A 51 11.03 -9.87 -4.27
CA PHE A 51 9.83 -9.72 -5.09
C PHE A 51 9.83 -10.58 -6.36
N ALA A 52 10.94 -11.21 -6.67
CA ALA A 52 11.06 -12.16 -7.78
C ALA A 52 10.69 -13.60 -7.40
N GLN A 53 10.37 -13.86 -6.12
CA GLN A 53 10.02 -15.20 -5.66
C GLN A 53 8.64 -15.64 -6.17
N GLU A 54 8.49 -16.95 -6.27
CA GLU A 54 7.28 -17.55 -6.85
C GLU A 54 6.22 -17.95 -5.82
N SER A 55 6.63 -18.11 -4.56
CA SER A 55 5.73 -18.44 -3.46
C SER A 55 5.86 -17.47 -2.30
N ALA A 56 4.81 -17.38 -1.47
CA ALA A 56 4.84 -16.60 -0.24
C ALA A 56 5.95 -17.07 0.71
N ALA A 57 6.11 -18.39 0.86
CA ALA A 57 7.12 -18.97 1.74
C ALA A 57 8.53 -18.59 1.29
N ASP A 58 8.82 -18.65 -0.01
CA ASP A 58 10.12 -18.27 -0.56
C ASP A 58 10.36 -16.76 -0.42
N ALA A 59 9.33 -15.94 -0.63
CA ALA A 59 9.44 -14.50 -0.44
C ALA A 59 9.79 -14.13 1.01
N HIS A 60 9.13 -14.76 2.00
CA HIS A 60 9.44 -14.57 3.42
C HIS A 60 10.85 -15.09 3.78
N ALA A 61 11.25 -16.26 3.27
CA ALA A 61 12.58 -16.81 3.49
C ALA A 61 13.66 -15.90 2.88
N GLN A 62 13.45 -15.44 1.65
CA GLN A 62 14.36 -14.52 0.98
C GLN A 62 14.44 -13.17 1.69
N TRP A 63 13.32 -12.67 2.22
CA TRP A 63 13.29 -11.45 3.02
C TRP A 63 14.23 -11.55 4.22
N ASN A 64 14.10 -12.63 5.01
CA ASN A 64 14.94 -12.87 6.18
C ASN A 64 16.42 -12.97 5.78
N SER A 65 16.72 -13.71 4.72
CA SER A 65 18.11 -13.85 4.21
C SER A 65 18.71 -12.49 3.83
N VAL A 66 17.97 -11.64 3.15
CA VAL A 66 18.43 -10.30 2.76
C VAL A 66 18.58 -9.39 3.99
N ALA A 67 17.65 -9.44 4.93
CA ALA A 67 17.73 -8.66 6.18
C ALA A 67 18.98 -9.05 6.98
N ASP A 68 19.25 -10.34 7.13
CA ASP A 68 20.43 -10.84 7.84
C ASP A 68 21.73 -10.44 7.14
N ALA A 69 21.80 -10.52 5.82
CA ALA A 69 22.96 -10.09 5.04
C ALA A 69 23.22 -8.57 5.15
N LEU A 70 22.19 -7.78 5.40
CA LEU A 70 22.30 -6.33 5.56
C LEU A 70 22.55 -5.89 7.00
N ARG A 71 22.37 -6.77 7.99
CA ARG A 71 22.44 -6.44 9.42
C ARG A 71 23.80 -5.86 9.84
N GLU A 72 24.89 -6.36 9.29
CA GLU A 72 26.24 -5.84 9.58
C GLU A 72 26.58 -4.56 8.81
N ARG A 73 26.05 -4.41 7.58
CA ARG A 73 26.43 -3.32 6.66
C ARG A 73 25.51 -2.11 6.74
N ALA A 74 24.25 -2.35 7.05
CA ALA A 74 23.20 -1.34 7.11
C ALA A 74 22.18 -1.69 8.21
N PRO A 75 22.57 -1.66 9.50
CA PRO A 75 21.72 -2.13 10.61
C PRO A 75 20.36 -1.41 10.64
N ARG A 76 20.35 -0.12 10.36
CA ARG A 76 19.10 0.65 10.32
C ARG A 76 18.12 0.18 9.24
N LEU A 77 18.67 -0.25 8.09
CA LEU A 77 17.83 -0.83 7.02
C LEU A 77 17.30 -2.20 7.44
N ALA A 78 18.12 -3.03 8.09
CA ALA A 78 17.68 -4.34 8.56
C ALA A 78 16.55 -4.21 9.61
N GLU A 79 16.64 -3.27 10.55
CA GLU A 79 15.56 -2.96 11.49
C GLU A 79 14.26 -2.59 10.76
N LEU A 80 14.33 -1.68 9.78
CA LEU A 80 13.18 -1.30 8.96
C LEU A 80 12.60 -2.48 8.16
N MET A 81 13.46 -3.41 7.72
CA MET A 81 12.99 -4.63 7.07
C MET A 81 12.27 -5.54 8.06
N ASP A 82 12.79 -5.72 9.27
CA ASP A 82 12.16 -6.55 10.30
C ASP A 82 10.77 -6.00 10.69
N GLU A 83 10.64 -4.68 10.84
CA GLU A 83 9.38 -4.01 11.17
C GLU A 83 8.34 -4.08 10.03
N ALA A 84 8.77 -3.92 8.78
CA ALA A 84 7.88 -3.80 7.64
C ALA A 84 7.54 -5.12 6.94
N ARG A 85 8.11 -6.25 7.37
CA ARG A 85 8.01 -7.54 6.67
C ARG A 85 6.58 -7.94 6.36
N GLU A 86 5.73 -7.96 7.38
CA GLU A 86 4.35 -8.43 7.26
C GLU A 86 3.53 -7.50 6.34
N ASP A 87 3.75 -6.19 6.47
CA ASP A 87 3.03 -5.19 5.67
C ASP A 87 3.44 -5.22 4.20
N VAL A 88 4.76 -5.27 3.95
CA VAL A 88 5.29 -5.27 2.57
C VAL A 88 4.98 -6.56 1.84
N LEU A 89 4.94 -7.70 2.54
CA LEU A 89 4.63 -9.01 1.97
C LEU A 89 3.14 -9.40 2.06
N ALA A 90 2.27 -8.53 2.60
CA ALA A 90 0.85 -8.81 2.75
C ALA A 90 0.15 -9.25 1.43
N TYR A 91 0.61 -8.72 0.29
CA TYR A 91 0.08 -9.09 -1.02
C TYR A 91 0.29 -10.57 -1.37
N THR A 92 1.27 -11.25 -0.75
CA THR A 92 1.55 -12.67 -1.00
C THR A 92 0.49 -13.61 -0.42
N ALA A 93 -0.40 -13.11 0.44
CA ALA A 93 -1.57 -13.85 0.93
C ALA A 93 -2.63 -14.08 -0.15
N PHE A 94 -2.56 -13.35 -1.26
CA PHE A 94 -3.46 -13.48 -2.40
C PHE A 94 -2.91 -14.44 -3.46
N PRO A 95 -3.75 -14.95 -4.40
CA PRO A 95 -3.27 -15.73 -5.52
C PRO A 95 -2.21 -14.98 -6.35
N LYS A 96 -1.17 -15.67 -6.77
CA LYS A 96 -0.02 -15.10 -7.49
C LYS A 96 -0.42 -14.25 -8.72
N GLU A 97 -1.49 -14.64 -9.38
CA GLU A 97 -2.04 -13.92 -10.54
C GLU A 97 -2.37 -12.45 -10.24
N HIS A 98 -2.67 -12.14 -8.99
CA HIS A 98 -3.05 -10.80 -8.54
C HIS A 98 -1.90 -10.01 -7.92
N TRP A 99 -0.75 -10.63 -7.66
CA TRP A 99 0.37 -9.95 -7.02
C TRP A 99 0.79 -8.65 -7.73
N PRO A 100 0.93 -8.61 -9.07
CA PRO A 100 1.30 -7.39 -9.77
C PRO A 100 0.29 -6.25 -9.59
N GLN A 101 -1.01 -6.60 -9.52
CA GLN A 101 -2.08 -5.62 -9.34
C GLN A 101 -2.13 -5.11 -7.91
N ILE A 102 -2.05 -6.01 -6.92
CA ILE A 102 -2.14 -5.66 -5.49
C ILE A 102 -0.90 -4.90 -5.04
N ALA A 103 0.28 -5.32 -5.49
CA ALA A 103 1.54 -4.64 -5.18
C ALA A 103 1.68 -3.26 -5.86
N SER A 104 0.85 -2.98 -6.87
CA SER A 104 0.90 -1.73 -7.64
C SER A 104 -0.25 -0.80 -7.24
N THR A 105 0.09 0.45 -6.98
CA THR A 105 -0.88 1.52 -6.71
C THR A 105 -1.09 2.45 -7.90
N ASN A 106 -0.51 2.12 -9.04
CA ASN A 106 -0.62 2.94 -10.25
C ASN A 106 -2.07 3.34 -10.62
N PRO A 107 -3.09 2.46 -10.52
CA PRO A 107 -4.47 2.85 -10.80
C PRO A 107 -4.98 3.93 -9.84
N LEU A 108 -4.68 3.81 -8.54
CA LEU A 108 -5.07 4.80 -7.54
C LEU A 108 -4.31 6.12 -7.71
N GLU A 109 -3.04 6.07 -8.09
CA GLU A 109 -2.25 7.26 -8.37
C GLU A 109 -2.77 8.01 -9.60
N ARG A 110 -3.15 7.28 -10.65
CA ARG A 110 -3.79 7.86 -11.84
C ARG A 110 -5.13 8.50 -11.49
N LEU A 111 -5.97 7.81 -10.73
CA LEU A 111 -7.25 8.33 -10.27
C LEU A 111 -7.09 9.59 -9.42
N ASN A 112 -6.18 9.57 -8.45
CA ASN A 112 -5.86 10.73 -7.63
C ASN A 112 -5.32 11.90 -8.47
N GLY A 113 -4.48 11.62 -9.47
CA GLY A 113 -3.99 12.61 -10.43
C GLY A 113 -5.11 13.23 -11.24
N GLU A 114 -6.09 12.43 -11.69
CA GLU A 114 -7.24 12.92 -12.45
C GLU A 114 -8.18 13.77 -11.57
N ILE A 115 -8.47 13.32 -10.36
CA ILE A 115 -9.26 14.10 -9.38
C ILE A 115 -8.58 15.46 -9.16
N LYS A 116 -7.28 15.45 -8.87
CA LYS A 116 -6.53 16.69 -8.67
C LYS A 116 -6.60 17.61 -9.89
N ARG A 117 -6.35 17.07 -11.08
CA ARG A 117 -6.39 17.84 -12.32
C ARG A 117 -7.76 18.49 -12.54
N ARG A 118 -8.87 17.76 -12.31
CA ARG A 118 -10.22 18.30 -12.45
C ARG A 118 -10.54 19.34 -11.39
N CYS A 119 -10.11 19.13 -10.15
CA CYS A 119 -10.27 20.12 -9.09
C CYS A 119 -9.48 21.41 -9.38
N ASP A 120 -8.25 21.30 -9.91
CA ASP A 120 -7.42 22.45 -10.27
C ASP A 120 -8.07 23.28 -11.41
N VAL A 121 -8.74 22.64 -12.37
CA VAL A 121 -9.48 23.33 -13.45
C VAL A 121 -10.67 24.11 -12.91
N VAL A 122 -11.41 23.57 -11.95
CA VAL A 122 -12.54 24.27 -11.31
C VAL A 122 -12.06 25.43 -10.45
N GLY A 123 -10.89 25.26 -9.80
CA GLY A 123 -10.27 26.26 -8.94
C GLY A 123 -10.97 26.38 -7.59
N ILE A 124 -11.99 27.24 -7.46
CA ILE A 124 -12.68 27.49 -6.20
C ILE A 124 -14.04 26.79 -6.20
N PHE A 125 -14.30 25.95 -5.21
CA PHE A 125 -15.60 25.32 -5.00
C PHE A 125 -16.48 26.18 -4.09
N PRO A 126 -17.76 26.38 -4.45
CA PRO A 126 -18.68 27.19 -3.63
C PRO A 126 -19.03 26.53 -2.29
N CYS A 127 -18.95 25.21 -2.20
CA CYS A 127 -19.18 24.45 -0.97
C CYS A 127 -18.63 23.02 -1.11
N ASP A 128 -18.47 22.32 0.03
CA ASP A 128 -18.00 20.93 0.07
C ASP A 128 -18.87 19.96 -0.74
N ARG A 129 -20.18 20.22 -0.80
CA ARG A 129 -21.10 19.42 -1.62
C ARG A 129 -20.77 19.47 -3.10
N ALA A 130 -20.30 20.60 -3.61
CA ALA A 130 -19.90 20.73 -5.01
C ALA A 130 -18.64 19.91 -5.30
N LEU A 131 -17.67 19.94 -4.39
CA LEU A 131 -16.48 19.10 -4.44
C LEU A 131 -16.83 17.61 -4.41
N LEU A 132 -17.68 17.20 -3.45
CA LEU A 132 -18.11 15.80 -3.31
C LEU A 132 -18.87 15.30 -4.56
N ARG A 133 -19.67 16.13 -5.20
CA ARG A 133 -20.36 15.77 -6.46
C ARG A 133 -19.37 15.54 -7.60
N LEU A 134 -18.36 16.42 -7.73
CA LEU A 134 -17.34 16.24 -8.77
C LEU A 134 -16.54 14.96 -8.54
N VAL A 135 -16.04 14.75 -7.32
CA VAL A 135 -15.28 13.55 -6.97
C VAL A 135 -16.13 12.29 -7.14
N GLY A 136 -17.38 12.31 -6.66
CA GLY A 136 -18.31 11.20 -6.80
C GLY A 136 -18.61 10.84 -8.26
N ALA A 137 -18.81 11.84 -9.12
CA ALA A 137 -19.02 11.62 -10.55
C ALA A 137 -17.78 10.97 -11.22
N LEU A 138 -16.57 11.45 -10.88
CA LEU A 138 -15.34 10.88 -11.40
C LEU A 138 -15.13 9.43 -10.94
N LEU A 139 -15.46 9.13 -9.68
CA LEU A 139 -15.36 7.77 -9.15
C LEU A 139 -16.35 6.81 -9.81
N LEU A 140 -17.58 7.27 -10.09
CA LEU A 140 -18.58 6.50 -10.81
C LEU A 140 -18.15 6.24 -12.26
N GLU A 141 -17.70 7.27 -12.98
CA GLU A 141 -17.17 7.14 -14.35
C GLU A 141 -16.04 6.12 -14.41
N GLN A 142 -15.08 6.22 -13.47
CA GLN A 142 -13.95 5.29 -13.41
C GLN A 142 -14.38 3.87 -13.05
N ASN A 143 -15.34 3.70 -12.16
CA ASN A 143 -15.90 2.40 -11.81
C ASN A 143 -16.57 1.74 -13.01
N ASP A 144 -17.36 2.49 -13.78
CA ASP A 144 -18.02 2.00 -14.99
C ASP A 144 -16.99 1.63 -16.07
N GLU A 145 -15.95 2.44 -16.25
CA GLU A 145 -14.85 2.13 -17.18
C GLU A 145 -14.16 0.81 -16.77
N TRP A 146 -13.86 0.61 -15.50
CA TRP A 146 -13.24 -0.62 -15.01
C TRP A 146 -14.16 -1.83 -15.14
N ALA A 147 -15.46 -1.66 -14.97
CA ALA A 147 -16.43 -2.74 -15.10
C ALA A 147 -16.55 -3.22 -16.56
N VAL A 148 -16.43 -2.31 -17.53
CA VAL A 148 -16.62 -2.61 -18.96
C VAL A 148 -15.30 -2.99 -19.64
N SER A 149 -14.23 -2.24 -19.42
CA SER A 149 -13.01 -2.37 -20.22
C SER A 149 -11.96 -3.30 -19.65
N ARG A 150 -11.84 -3.39 -18.32
CA ARG A 150 -10.85 -4.23 -17.65
C ARG A 150 -11.32 -4.62 -16.28
N ARG A 151 -11.72 -5.86 -16.09
CA ARG A 151 -11.80 -6.41 -14.73
C ARG A 151 -10.39 -6.43 -14.15
N TYR A 152 -10.18 -5.68 -13.10
CA TYR A 152 -8.88 -5.59 -12.44
C TYR A 152 -8.45 -6.93 -11.83
N MET A 153 -9.44 -7.75 -11.44
CA MET A 153 -9.27 -9.12 -10.95
C MET A 153 -10.38 -10.01 -11.56
N SER A 154 -10.07 -11.28 -11.85
CA SER A 154 -11.10 -12.21 -12.33
C SER A 154 -12.00 -12.62 -11.17
N LEU A 155 -13.31 -12.73 -11.42
CA LEU A 155 -14.26 -13.19 -10.39
C LEU A 155 -14.00 -14.63 -9.95
N GLU A 156 -13.47 -15.45 -10.85
CA GLU A 156 -13.15 -16.87 -10.58
C GLU A 156 -12.04 -17.01 -9.54
N SER A 157 -10.97 -16.22 -9.68
CA SER A 157 -9.87 -16.23 -8.71
C SER A 157 -10.23 -15.58 -7.38
N LEU A 158 -11.21 -14.64 -7.37
CA LEU A 158 -11.76 -14.07 -6.14
C LEU A 158 -12.73 -15.03 -5.44
N ALA A 159 -13.49 -15.85 -6.19
CA ALA A 159 -14.36 -16.86 -5.62
C ALA A 159 -13.56 -17.90 -4.82
N ALA A 160 -12.39 -18.30 -5.31
CA ALA A 160 -11.50 -19.21 -4.60
C ALA A 160 -11.01 -18.67 -3.25
N LEU A 161 -10.98 -17.33 -3.07
CA LEU A 161 -10.65 -16.68 -1.80
C LEU A 161 -11.82 -16.70 -0.81
N SER A 162 -13.07 -16.65 -1.29
CA SER A 162 -14.27 -16.68 -0.44
C SER A 162 -14.51 -18.04 0.19
N ASP A 163 -14.14 -19.12 -0.52
CA ASP A 163 -14.31 -20.50 -0.04
C ASP A 163 -13.21 -20.93 0.97
N ALA A 164 -12.10 -20.20 1.03
CA ALA A 164 -11.04 -20.41 2.00
C ALA A 164 -10.66 -19.06 2.67
N PRO A 165 -11.48 -18.53 3.59
CA PRO A 165 -11.26 -17.20 4.16
C PRO A 165 -10.02 -17.18 5.04
N ARG A 166 -8.87 -16.92 4.45
CA ARG A 166 -7.62 -16.61 5.16
C ARG A 166 -7.59 -15.17 5.65
N ILE A 167 -8.47 -14.33 5.11
CA ILE A 167 -8.58 -12.92 5.47
C ILE A 167 -10.01 -12.68 5.96
N ARG A 168 -10.18 -12.43 7.26
CA ARG A 168 -11.41 -11.85 7.79
C ARG A 168 -11.38 -10.35 7.47
N LEU A 169 -12.11 -9.96 6.44
CA LEU A 169 -12.41 -8.53 6.25
C LEU A 169 -13.18 -8.05 7.49
N PRO A 170 -12.81 -6.90 8.09
CA PRO A 170 -13.61 -6.31 9.15
C PRO A 170 -15.02 -6.08 8.59
N GLY A 171 -16.03 -6.60 9.30
CA GLY A 171 -17.41 -6.51 8.87
C GLY A 171 -17.79 -5.05 8.68
N VAL A 172 -18.22 -4.70 7.47
CA VAL A 172 -18.93 -3.44 7.22
C VAL A 172 -20.24 -3.60 7.97
N ALA A 173 -20.36 -2.91 9.11
CA ALA A 173 -21.63 -2.82 9.83
C ALA A 173 -22.65 -2.15 8.92
N ALA A 174 -23.77 -2.84 8.67
CA ALA A 174 -24.91 -2.34 7.92
C ALA A 174 -25.64 -1.21 8.69
#